data_c19575654794828b93ac7888d64a719d
#
_entry.id   c19575654794828b93ac7888d64a719d
#
_cell.length_a   1.000
_cell.length_b   1.000
_cell.length_c   1.000
_cell.angle_alpha   90.00
_cell.angle_beta   90.00
_cell.angle_gamma   90.00
#
_symmetry.space_group_name_H-M   'P 1'
#
loop_
_entity.id
_entity.type
_entity.pdbx_description
1 polymer ?
#
loop_
_entity_poly.entity_id
_entity_poly.type
_entity_poly.pdbx_seq_one_letter_code
_entity_poly.pdbx_strand_id
1 'polypeptide(L)'
;TRGHDKIEYLQGNFVPMEPQTLWRNRPLKTNILDIQFDNLTREEARQAGAELLRSSDFHYAVTPNPEFILTADKDLEFQKILNQADLVLPDGIGVVYSAKILGTPLKERVAGFDFACDMLDVLDEMGGRLYLLGSKPGVAEEAGRRILEQHPNIVLCGVHDGYFQDSDPVAREVAQAQPDLLFVCLGAPKQEKWIARFGLLTGAKLAIGLGGALDVFAGNVERAPEQWQKLGMEWAYRLVKEPKRIGRMAKLPLVLVKAAGRRASGRGKQRVL
;
A
#
# COMPACT_ATOMS: atom_id res chain seq x y z
N THR A 1 -3.44 -21.40 27.61
CA THR A 1 -3.75 -22.22 26.41
C THR A 1 -4.10 -21.36 25.20
N ARG A 2 -3.26 -20.35 24.83
CA ARG A 2 -3.41 -19.54 23.62
C ARG A 2 -2.12 -19.39 22.79
N GLY A 3 -1.12 -20.23 23.06
CA GLY A 3 0.22 -20.10 22.49
C GLY A 3 0.58 -21.14 21.42
N HIS A 4 -0.25 -22.15 21.17
CA HIS A 4 0.11 -23.25 20.24
C HIS A 4 -0.44 -23.09 18.82
N ASP A 5 -1.53 -22.34 18.63
CA ASP A 5 -2.17 -22.22 17.31
C ASP A 5 -1.45 -21.30 16.32
N LYS A 6 -0.50 -20.49 16.79
CA LYS A 6 0.28 -19.57 15.93
C LYS A 6 1.45 -20.23 15.17
N ILE A 7 1.83 -21.46 15.52
CA ILE A 7 3.00 -22.13 14.94
C ILE A 7 2.68 -22.93 13.67
N GLU A 8 1.45 -23.37 13.48
CA GLU A 8 1.05 -24.14 12.28
C GLU A 8 0.99 -23.30 10.99
N TYR A 9 0.92 -21.98 11.08
CA TYR A 9 0.90 -21.08 9.90
C TYR A 9 2.23 -20.97 9.16
N LEU A 10 3.33 -21.51 9.68
CA LEU A 10 4.67 -21.39 9.09
C LEU A 10 4.98 -22.42 7.99
N GLN A 11 4.06 -23.35 7.71
CA GLN A 11 4.27 -24.35 6.66
C GLN A 11 3.50 -24.04 5.37
N GLY A 12 3.87 -22.94 4.70
CA GLY A 12 3.77 -22.82 3.24
C GLY A 12 2.39 -22.66 2.60
N ASN A 13 1.28 -22.68 3.31
CA ASN A 13 -0.04 -22.51 2.73
C ASN A 13 -0.60 -21.11 3.01
N PHE A 14 -0.84 -20.36 1.93
CA PHE A 14 -1.62 -19.12 1.96
C PHE A 14 -3.02 -19.44 2.51
N VAL A 15 -3.31 -19.00 3.73
CA VAL A 15 -4.66 -19.05 4.29
C VAL A 15 -5.36 -17.76 3.87
N PRO A 16 -6.46 -17.84 3.09
CA PRO A 16 -7.23 -16.65 2.77
C PRO A 16 -7.78 -16.05 4.07
N MET A 17 -7.33 -14.85 4.43
CA MET A 17 -7.99 -14.09 5.48
C MET A 17 -9.35 -13.64 4.96
N GLU A 18 -10.43 -14.04 5.62
CA GLU A 18 -11.72 -13.43 5.37
C GLU A 18 -11.65 -11.95 5.78
N PRO A 19 -12.12 -11.02 4.93
CA PRO A 19 -12.10 -9.60 5.29
C PRO A 19 -12.95 -9.42 6.56
N GLN A 20 -12.29 -9.15 7.67
CA GLN A 20 -13.00 -8.86 8.92
C GLN A 20 -13.69 -7.50 8.77
N THR A 21 -15.01 -7.49 8.86
CA THR A 21 -15.87 -6.33 8.64
C THR A 21 -15.86 -5.41 9.87
N LEU A 22 -14.80 -4.63 10.08
CA LEU A 22 -14.80 -3.54 11.05
C LEU A 22 -15.64 -2.33 10.61
N TRP A 23 -15.89 -2.21 9.31
CA TRP A 23 -16.62 -1.10 8.72
C TRP A 23 -18.10 -1.45 8.59
N ARG A 24 -18.95 -0.93 9.48
CA ARG A 24 -20.41 -1.04 9.32
C ARG A 24 -20.94 -0.33 8.08
N ASN A 25 -20.17 0.58 7.49
CA ASN A 25 -20.50 1.35 6.29
C ASN A 25 -19.35 1.34 5.26
N ARG A 26 -18.86 0.16 4.88
CA ARG A 26 -17.86 0.09 3.80
C ARG A 26 -18.42 0.76 2.54
N PRO A 27 -17.71 1.75 1.95
CA PRO A 27 -18.11 2.29 0.67
C PRO A 27 -18.07 1.20 -0.38
N LEU A 28 -18.94 1.32 -1.38
CA LEU A 28 -18.97 0.38 -2.50
C LEU A 28 -17.61 0.36 -3.19
N LYS A 29 -17.03 -0.83 -3.31
CA LYS A 29 -15.79 -1.00 -4.05
C LYS A 29 -16.03 -0.80 -5.54
N THR A 30 -15.09 -0.15 -6.20
CA THR A 30 -15.08 0.07 -7.65
C THR A 30 -14.14 -0.93 -8.32
N ASN A 31 -14.66 -1.78 -9.19
CA ASN A 31 -13.82 -2.71 -9.94
C ASN A 31 -13.13 -1.99 -11.12
N ILE A 32 -11.81 -1.99 -11.10
CA ILE A 32 -11.01 -1.45 -12.20
C ILE A 32 -10.05 -2.56 -12.64
N LEU A 33 -10.37 -3.20 -13.76
CA LEU A 33 -9.57 -4.27 -14.35
C LEU A 33 -9.24 -5.40 -13.35
N ASP A 34 -10.30 -5.90 -12.68
CA ASP A 34 -10.29 -7.01 -11.72
C ASP A 34 -9.64 -6.72 -10.36
N ILE A 35 -9.31 -5.45 -10.09
CA ILE A 35 -8.94 -4.98 -8.76
C ILE A 35 -10.09 -4.15 -8.18
N GLN A 36 -10.44 -4.44 -6.92
CA GLN A 36 -11.54 -3.83 -6.18
C GLN A 36 -11.02 -2.65 -5.36
N PHE A 37 -11.12 -1.43 -5.91
CA PHE A 37 -10.68 -0.22 -5.24
C PHE A 37 -11.74 0.32 -4.29
N ASP A 38 -11.33 0.79 -3.12
CA ASP A 38 -12.17 1.56 -2.23
C ASP A 38 -12.34 2.98 -2.79
N ASN A 39 -13.60 3.38 -3.06
CA ASN A 39 -13.92 4.66 -3.68
C ASN A 39 -14.04 5.76 -2.62
N LEU A 40 -12.91 6.20 -2.11
CA LEU A 40 -12.75 7.13 -1.02
C LEU A 40 -12.10 8.44 -1.48
N THR A 41 -12.41 9.53 -0.79
CA THR A 41 -11.55 10.72 -0.76
C THR A 41 -10.33 10.47 0.13
N ARG A 42 -9.31 11.33 0.07
CA ARG A 42 -8.15 11.23 0.97
C ARG A 42 -8.57 11.29 2.45
N GLU A 43 -9.49 12.21 2.77
CA GLU A 43 -9.99 12.35 4.14
C GLU A 43 -10.74 11.08 4.62
N GLU A 44 -11.61 10.53 3.77
CA GLU A 44 -12.27 9.26 4.06
C GLU A 44 -11.26 8.10 4.22
N ALA A 45 -10.19 8.08 3.41
CA ALA A 45 -9.12 7.10 3.53
C ALA A 45 -8.31 7.27 4.82
N ARG A 46 -8.03 8.52 5.23
CA ARG A 46 -7.37 8.83 6.51
C ARG A 46 -8.19 8.31 7.70
N GLN A 47 -9.50 8.59 7.71
CA GLN A 47 -10.39 8.10 8.77
C GLN A 47 -10.41 6.58 8.82
N ALA A 48 -10.49 5.98 7.65
CA ALA A 48 -10.45 4.55 7.46
C ALA A 48 -9.17 3.91 8.02
N GLY A 49 -8.04 4.41 7.61
CA GLY A 49 -6.75 3.93 8.11
C GLY A 49 -6.59 4.13 9.60
N ALA A 50 -7.11 5.24 10.14
CA ALA A 50 -7.10 5.51 11.58
C ALA A 50 -7.92 4.49 12.39
N GLU A 51 -9.06 4.04 11.86
CA GLU A 51 -9.86 2.98 12.49
C GLU A 51 -9.09 1.64 12.48
N LEU A 52 -8.48 1.27 11.35
CA LEU A 52 -7.66 0.06 11.25
C LEU A 52 -6.46 0.11 12.21
N LEU A 53 -5.80 1.26 12.31
CA LEU A 53 -4.63 1.45 13.18
C LEU A 53 -5.00 1.38 14.68
N ARG A 54 -6.24 1.72 15.04
CA ARG A 54 -6.77 1.60 16.42
C ARG A 54 -7.35 0.23 16.75
N SER A 55 -7.50 -0.64 15.75
CA SER A 55 -7.97 -2.01 15.94
C SER A 55 -6.97 -2.85 16.74
N SER A 56 -7.46 -3.94 17.33
CA SER A 56 -6.62 -4.98 17.94
C SER A 56 -6.13 -6.02 16.93
N ASP A 57 -6.72 -6.06 15.75
CA ASP A 57 -6.46 -7.05 14.73
C ASP A 57 -5.44 -6.57 13.71
N PHE A 58 -4.84 -7.49 12.96
CA PHE A 58 -3.95 -7.17 11.86
C PHE A 58 -4.74 -6.77 10.62
N HIS A 59 -4.36 -5.65 10.03
CA HIS A 59 -4.89 -5.13 8.76
C HIS A 59 -3.78 -4.74 7.82
N TYR A 60 -4.08 -4.67 6.51
CA TYR A 60 -3.14 -4.09 5.58
C TYR A 60 -3.80 -3.24 4.50
N ALA A 61 -3.07 -2.24 4.07
CA ALA A 61 -3.44 -1.32 3.01
C ALA A 61 -2.48 -1.46 1.83
N VAL A 62 -3.04 -1.38 0.63
CA VAL A 62 -2.29 -1.37 -0.63
C VAL A 62 -2.69 -0.15 -1.46
N THR A 63 -1.75 0.35 -2.25
CA THR A 63 -1.95 1.54 -3.09
C THR A 63 -1.66 1.23 -4.56
N PRO A 64 -2.52 0.40 -5.21
CA PRO A 64 -2.26 -0.04 -6.56
C PRO A 64 -2.26 1.11 -7.58
N ASN A 65 -1.22 1.15 -8.40
CA ASN A 65 -1.06 2.03 -9.54
C ASN A 65 -1.20 1.25 -10.87
N PRO A 66 -1.08 1.88 -12.05
CA PRO A 66 -1.16 1.19 -13.33
C PRO A 66 -0.22 -0.01 -13.48
N GLU A 67 0.97 0.03 -12.88
CA GLU A 67 1.92 -1.09 -12.92
C GLU A 67 1.39 -2.30 -12.15
N PHE A 68 0.77 -2.08 -10.98
CA PHE A 68 0.12 -3.15 -10.20
C PHE A 68 -0.99 -3.83 -11.00
N ILE A 69 -1.84 -3.07 -11.69
CA ILE A 69 -2.92 -3.62 -12.52
C ILE A 69 -2.37 -4.57 -13.59
N LEU A 70 -1.31 -4.14 -14.30
CA LEU A 70 -0.70 -4.97 -15.36
C LEU A 70 0.05 -6.19 -14.79
N THR A 71 0.61 -6.08 -13.59
CA THR A 71 1.26 -7.19 -12.92
C THR A 71 0.23 -8.20 -12.42
N ALA A 72 -0.86 -7.73 -11.80
CA ALA A 72 -1.96 -8.55 -11.30
C ALA A 72 -2.68 -9.34 -12.41
N ASP A 73 -2.72 -8.79 -13.63
CA ASP A 73 -3.26 -9.47 -14.81
C ASP A 73 -2.49 -10.75 -15.19
N LYS A 74 -1.22 -10.83 -14.80
CA LYS A 74 -0.32 -11.96 -15.09
C LYS A 74 -0.01 -12.81 -13.85
N ASP A 75 -0.30 -12.30 -12.66
CA ASP A 75 -0.04 -12.93 -11.37
C ASP A 75 -1.32 -12.95 -10.54
N LEU A 76 -2.06 -14.06 -10.65
CA LEU A 76 -3.33 -14.25 -9.95
C LEU A 76 -3.19 -14.29 -8.42
N GLU A 77 -2.03 -14.71 -7.90
CA GLU A 77 -1.75 -14.65 -6.47
C GLU A 77 -1.67 -13.20 -6.02
N PHE A 78 -0.91 -12.39 -6.74
CA PHE A 78 -0.80 -10.95 -6.48
C PHE A 78 -2.16 -10.25 -6.58
N GLN A 79 -2.98 -10.58 -7.59
CA GLN A 79 -4.34 -10.05 -7.73
C GLN A 79 -5.21 -10.38 -6.51
N LYS A 80 -5.15 -11.63 -6.00
CA LYS A 80 -5.89 -12.03 -4.80
C LYS A 80 -5.43 -11.24 -3.58
N ILE A 81 -4.12 -11.09 -3.39
CA ILE A 81 -3.54 -10.31 -2.29
C ILE A 81 -4.05 -8.87 -2.32
N LEU A 82 -4.05 -8.22 -3.49
CA LEU A 82 -4.58 -6.86 -3.61
C LEU A 82 -6.07 -6.77 -3.24
N ASN A 83 -6.88 -7.74 -3.69
CA ASN A 83 -8.32 -7.75 -3.45
C ASN A 83 -8.71 -8.15 -2.01
N GLN A 84 -7.81 -8.77 -1.27
CA GLN A 84 -7.99 -9.15 0.13
C GLN A 84 -7.55 -8.06 1.11
N ALA A 85 -6.89 -7.01 0.62
CA ALA A 85 -6.49 -5.88 1.47
C ALA A 85 -7.72 -5.19 2.09
N ASP A 86 -7.55 -4.74 3.33
CA ASP A 86 -8.58 -3.99 4.06
C ASP A 86 -8.83 -2.63 3.43
N LEU A 87 -7.77 -1.99 2.89
CA LEU A 87 -7.85 -0.78 2.09
C LEU A 87 -7.10 -0.95 0.77
N VAL A 88 -7.77 -0.64 -0.34
CA VAL A 88 -7.22 -0.66 -1.69
C VAL A 88 -7.36 0.74 -2.28
N LEU A 89 -6.34 1.57 -2.13
CA LEU A 89 -6.39 2.99 -2.47
C LEU A 89 -5.86 3.25 -3.89
N PRO A 90 -6.56 4.05 -4.71
CA PRO A 90 -6.15 4.29 -6.10
C PRO A 90 -4.98 5.26 -6.17
N ASP A 91 -3.76 4.75 -6.40
CA ASP A 91 -2.57 5.58 -6.62
C ASP A 91 -2.29 5.77 -8.12
N GLY A 92 -2.05 6.99 -8.48
CA GLY A 92 -1.73 7.39 -9.85
C GLY A 92 -2.94 7.70 -10.72
N ILE A 93 -2.74 8.72 -11.57
CA ILE A 93 -3.77 9.28 -12.44
C ILE A 93 -4.31 8.26 -13.45
N GLY A 94 -3.51 7.27 -13.82
CA GLY A 94 -3.93 6.22 -14.77
C GLY A 94 -5.02 5.32 -14.22
N VAL A 95 -5.06 5.07 -12.93
CA VAL A 95 -6.15 4.32 -12.27
C VAL A 95 -7.44 5.14 -12.36
N VAL A 96 -7.36 6.45 -12.06
CA VAL A 96 -8.51 7.36 -12.11
C VAL A 96 -9.07 7.49 -13.53
N TYR A 97 -8.21 7.61 -14.55
CA TYR A 97 -8.66 7.64 -15.95
C TYR A 97 -9.24 6.31 -16.38
N SER A 98 -8.67 5.18 -15.98
CA SER A 98 -9.24 3.86 -16.27
C SER A 98 -10.65 3.72 -15.69
N ALA A 99 -10.87 4.19 -14.46
CA ALA A 99 -12.19 4.22 -13.83
C ALA A 99 -13.20 5.05 -14.64
N LYS A 100 -12.80 6.25 -15.10
CA LYS A 100 -13.64 7.11 -15.95
C LYS A 100 -13.98 6.42 -17.28
N ILE A 101 -12.99 5.80 -17.93
CA ILE A 101 -13.20 5.04 -19.18
C ILE A 101 -14.19 3.89 -18.95
N LEU A 102 -14.08 3.16 -17.85
CA LEU A 102 -14.99 2.07 -17.50
C LEU A 102 -16.40 2.53 -17.13
N GLY A 103 -16.60 3.82 -16.85
CA GLY A 103 -17.88 4.40 -16.46
C GLY A 103 -18.20 4.29 -14.96
N THR A 104 -17.18 4.01 -14.15
CA THR A 104 -17.26 3.89 -12.69
C THR A 104 -16.24 4.85 -12.05
N PRO A 105 -16.44 6.17 -12.13
CA PRO A 105 -15.44 7.15 -11.70
C PRO A 105 -15.13 7.02 -10.21
N LEU A 106 -13.87 7.21 -9.88
CA LEU A 106 -13.39 7.33 -8.50
C LEU A 106 -13.58 8.77 -8.01
N LYS A 107 -13.84 8.94 -6.71
CA LYS A 107 -13.97 10.24 -6.06
C LYS A 107 -12.68 11.04 -6.16
N GLU A 108 -11.55 10.38 -5.83
CA GLU A 108 -10.25 11.04 -5.73
C GLU A 108 -9.10 10.05 -6.00
N ARG A 109 -7.93 10.57 -6.36
CA ARG A 109 -6.67 9.84 -6.32
C ARG A 109 -6.09 9.92 -4.91
N VAL A 110 -5.87 8.80 -4.27
CA VAL A 110 -5.20 8.74 -2.96
C VAL A 110 -3.80 8.18 -3.16
N ALA A 111 -2.79 9.06 -3.14
CA ALA A 111 -1.40 8.65 -3.30
C ALA A 111 -0.91 7.92 -2.06
N GLY A 112 -0.19 6.79 -2.25
CA GLY A 112 0.31 5.98 -1.14
C GLY A 112 1.21 6.75 -0.18
N PHE A 113 2.04 7.68 -0.68
CA PHE A 113 2.88 8.51 0.16
C PHE A 113 2.06 9.50 1.02
N ASP A 114 0.99 10.10 0.45
CA ASP A 114 0.11 11.00 1.22
C ASP A 114 -0.63 10.25 2.31
N PHE A 115 -1.12 9.04 1.98
CA PHE A 115 -1.75 8.18 2.96
C PHE A 115 -0.78 7.74 4.07
N ALA A 116 0.49 7.47 3.73
CA ALA A 116 1.52 7.18 4.72
C ALA A 116 1.75 8.37 5.67
N CYS A 117 1.81 9.61 5.14
CA CYS A 117 1.91 10.81 5.98
C CYS A 117 0.70 10.95 6.90
N ASP A 118 -0.53 10.75 6.37
CA ASP A 118 -1.76 10.79 7.17
C ASP A 118 -1.75 9.76 8.31
N MET A 119 -1.17 8.56 8.07
CA MET A 119 -1.04 7.53 9.11
C MET A 119 0.06 7.85 10.13
N LEU A 120 1.12 8.55 9.74
CA LEU A 120 2.12 9.05 10.69
C LEU A 120 1.54 10.12 11.61
N ASP A 121 0.70 11.04 11.09
CA ASP A 121 -0.01 12.02 11.91
C ASP A 121 -0.89 11.32 12.96
N VAL A 122 -1.68 10.32 12.53
CA VAL A 122 -2.53 9.53 13.44
C VAL A 122 -1.71 8.76 14.47
N LEU A 123 -0.57 8.18 14.05
CA LEU A 123 0.30 7.43 14.94
C LEU A 123 0.96 8.35 15.99
N ASP A 124 1.34 9.56 15.59
CA ASP A 124 1.90 10.58 16.50
C ASP A 124 0.87 11.01 17.55
N GLU A 125 -0.38 11.27 17.14
CA GLU A 125 -1.50 11.55 18.05
C GLU A 125 -1.71 10.42 19.09
N MET A 126 -1.42 9.17 18.71
CA MET A 126 -1.57 7.98 19.55
C MET A 126 -0.34 7.69 20.43
N GLY A 127 0.82 8.30 20.18
CA GLY A 127 2.09 7.90 20.76
C GLY A 127 2.47 6.46 20.38
N GLY A 128 2.14 6.04 19.16
CA GLY A 128 2.22 4.66 18.70
C GLY A 128 3.63 4.25 18.22
N ARG A 129 3.76 2.98 17.87
CA ARG A 129 5.02 2.32 17.52
C ARG A 129 5.13 2.10 16.02
N LEU A 130 6.21 2.63 15.42
CA LEU A 130 6.51 2.53 13.98
C LEU A 130 7.65 1.56 13.74
N TYR A 131 7.49 0.67 12.74
CA TYR A 131 8.59 -0.13 12.18
C TYR A 131 8.76 0.17 10.69
N LEU A 132 10.00 0.33 10.24
CA LEU A 132 10.33 0.60 8.84
C LEU A 132 11.10 -0.60 8.26
N LEU A 133 10.51 -1.26 7.26
CA LEU A 133 11.11 -2.41 6.59
C LEU A 133 11.35 -2.12 5.11
N GLY A 134 12.59 -2.15 4.66
CA GLY A 134 12.91 -2.07 3.25
C GLY A 134 13.92 -1.00 2.88
N SER A 135 14.01 -0.71 1.57
CA SER A 135 15.01 0.15 0.95
C SER A 135 16.45 -0.37 1.10
N LYS A 136 17.45 0.46 0.82
CA LYS A 136 18.88 0.14 0.96
C LYS A 136 19.31 0.30 2.42
N PRO A 137 20.41 -0.39 2.82
CA PRO A 137 21.01 -0.17 4.14
C PRO A 137 21.24 1.32 4.43
N GLY A 138 20.91 1.77 5.64
CA GLY A 138 21.02 3.17 6.09
C GLY A 138 19.83 4.08 5.70
N VAL A 139 18.99 3.68 4.74
CA VAL A 139 17.87 4.52 4.28
C VAL A 139 16.71 4.51 5.28
N ALA A 140 16.39 3.33 5.83
CA ALA A 140 15.30 3.21 6.80
C ALA A 140 15.63 3.96 8.11
N GLU A 141 16.89 3.93 8.53
CA GLU A 141 17.41 4.66 9.70
C GLU A 141 17.27 6.18 9.51
N GLU A 142 17.73 6.70 8.35
CA GLU A 142 17.61 8.14 8.05
C GLU A 142 16.17 8.57 7.89
N ALA A 143 15.33 7.75 7.24
CA ALA A 143 13.89 8.00 7.14
C ALA A 143 13.26 8.09 8.53
N GLY A 144 13.57 7.14 9.41
CA GLY A 144 13.09 7.12 10.80
C GLY A 144 13.50 8.36 11.57
N ARG A 145 14.78 8.76 11.48
CA ARG A 145 15.27 9.98 12.12
C ARG A 145 14.48 11.22 11.70
N ARG A 146 14.23 11.39 10.39
CA ARG A 146 13.49 12.55 9.85
C ARG A 146 11.99 12.50 10.17
N ILE A 147 11.40 11.30 10.22
CA ILE A 147 10.01 11.13 10.66
C ILE A 147 9.87 11.60 12.12
N LEU A 148 10.78 11.19 13.01
CA LEU A 148 10.73 11.57 14.43
C LEU A 148 10.95 13.08 14.66
N GLU A 149 11.64 13.79 13.77
CA GLU A 149 11.75 15.25 13.83
C GLU A 149 10.41 15.96 13.61
N GLN A 150 9.51 15.37 12.84
CA GLN A 150 8.18 15.91 12.54
C GLN A 150 7.09 15.32 13.42
N HIS A 151 7.30 14.11 13.95
CA HIS A 151 6.35 13.33 14.74
C HIS A 151 7.00 12.83 16.03
N PRO A 152 7.23 13.74 17.01
CA PRO A 152 8.05 13.44 18.19
C PRO A 152 7.43 12.46 19.19
N ASN A 153 6.11 12.20 19.11
CA ASN A 153 5.45 11.23 19.98
C ASN A 153 5.51 9.80 19.44
N ILE A 154 5.95 9.58 18.19
CA ILE A 154 6.12 8.25 17.63
C ILE A 154 7.32 7.54 18.28
N VAL A 155 7.14 6.27 18.62
CA VAL A 155 8.23 5.38 19.03
C VAL A 155 8.71 4.60 17.79
N LEU A 156 9.89 4.92 17.28
CA LEU A 156 10.53 4.09 16.25
C LEU A 156 11.03 2.81 16.93
N CYS A 157 10.26 1.73 16.78
CA CYS A 157 10.52 0.47 17.50
C CYS A 157 11.49 -0.47 16.75
N GLY A 158 11.79 -0.18 15.48
CA GLY A 158 12.79 -0.89 14.71
C GLY A 158 12.86 -0.46 13.26
N VAL A 159 13.98 -0.81 12.63
CA VAL A 159 14.23 -0.62 11.20
C VAL A 159 14.97 -1.84 10.66
N HIS A 160 14.69 -2.22 9.40
CA HIS A 160 15.45 -3.26 8.72
C HIS A 160 15.50 -2.94 7.22
N ASP A 161 16.64 -3.11 6.58
CA ASP A 161 16.77 -2.90 5.14
C ASP A 161 16.06 -3.99 4.31
N GLY A 162 15.94 -3.80 2.99
CA GLY A 162 15.22 -4.70 2.09
C GLY A 162 16.09 -5.81 1.45
N TYR A 163 17.36 -5.96 1.86
CA TYR A 163 18.35 -6.83 1.23
C TYR A 163 18.60 -8.14 2.01
N PHE A 164 17.55 -8.70 2.56
CA PHE A 164 17.58 -10.00 3.21
C PHE A 164 17.24 -11.14 2.24
N GLN A 165 17.80 -12.32 2.48
CA GLN A 165 17.51 -13.54 1.71
C GLN A 165 16.39 -14.37 2.34
N ASP A 166 16.36 -14.42 3.68
CA ASP A 166 15.35 -15.14 4.46
C ASP A 166 14.41 -14.16 5.15
N SER A 167 13.10 -14.32 4.91
CA SER A 167 12.07 -13.47 5.49
C SER A 167 11.65 -13.88 6.89
N ASP A 168 11.83 -15.15 7.29
CA ASP A 168 11.37 -15.65 8.58
C ASP A 168 12.06 -14.97 9.77
N PRO A 169 13.40 -14.79 9.80
CA PRO A 169 14.08 -14.05 10.86
C PRO A 169 13.60 -12.59 10.94
N VAL A 170 13.43 -11.92 9.77
CA VAL A 170 13.00 -10.52 9.71
C VAL A 170 11.56 -10.37 10.25
N ALA A 171 10.66 -11.28 9.88
CA ALA A 171 9.29 -11.24 10.39
C ALA A 171 9.22 -11.45 11.91
N ARG A 172 10.09 -12.29 12.47
CA ARG A 172 10.21 -12.48 13.93
C ARG A 172 10.80 -11.25 14.62
N GLU A 173 11.77 -10.59 14.02
CA GLU A 173 12.33 -9.32 14.52
C GLU A 173 11.22 -8.26 14.59
N VAL A 174 10.45 -8.09 13.52
CA VAL A 174 9.28 -7.18 13.50
C VAL A 174 8.29 -7.55 14.60
N ALA A 175 7.99 -8.84 14.77
CA ALA A 175 7.08 -9.31 15.82
C ALA A 175 7.57 -9.00 17.23
N GLN A 176 8.88 -9.13 17.49
CA GLN A 176 9.49 -8.76 18.77
C GLN A 176 9.41 -7.25 19.04
N ALA A 177 9.50 -6.45 18.00
CA ALA A 177 9.38 -5.00 18.08
C ALA A 177 7.94 -4.53 18.38
N GLN A 178 6.92 -5.37 18.16
CA GLN A 178 5.50 -5.08 18.41
C GLN A 178 5.06 -3.70 17.84
N PRO A 179 5.14 -3.47 16.54
CA PRO A 179 4.72 -2.21 15.93
C PRO A 179 3.19 -2.08 15.92
N ASP A 180 2.69 -0.84 16.01
CA ASP A 180 1.32 -0.52 15.64
C ASP A 180 1.21 -0.33 14.13
N LEU A 181 2.17 0.42 13.54
CA LEU A 181 2.27 0.71 12.12
C LEU A 181 3.55 0.12 11.53
N LEU A 182 3.40 -0.63 10.43
CA LEU A 182 4.50 -1.23 9.69
C LEU A 182 4.53 -0.71 8.25
N PHE A 183 5.59 0.01 7.89
CA PHE A 183 5.85 0.38 6.49
C PHE A 183 6.72 -0.68 5.83
N VAL A 184 6.23 -1.26 4.72
CA VAL A 184 6.94 -2.27 3.95
C VAL A 184 7.33 -1.70 2.59
N CYS A 185 8.63 -1.50 2.38
CA CYS A 185 9.22 -0.82 1.23
C CYS A 185 10.15 -1.73 0.43
N LEU A 186 9.67 -2.92 0.07
CA LEU A 186 10.42 -3.94 -0.69
C LEU A 186 10.16 -3.86 -2.21
N GLY A 187 9.25 -2.98 -2.63
CA GLY A 187 8.76 -2.88 -4.00
C GLY A 187 7.73 -3.95 -4.36
N ALA A 188 6.80 -3.59 -5.28
CA ALA A 188 5.77 -4.50 -5.77
C ALA A 188 6.36 -5.52 -6.77
N PRO A 189 5.87 -6.78 -6.77
CA PRO A 189 4.87 -7.38 -5.89
C PRO A 189 5.44 -7.96 -4.59
N LYS A 190 6.77 -7.83 -4.34
CA LYS A 190 7.47 -8.49 -3.22
C LYS A 190 6.89 -8.04 -1.87
N GLN A 191 6.63 -6.75 -1.71
CA GLN A 191 6.11 -6.19 -0.44
C GLN A 191 4.70 -6.70 -0.12
N GLU A 192 3.79 -6.75 -1.08
CA GLU A 192 2.43 -7.24 -0.85
C GLU A 192 2.42 -8.75 -0.52
N LYS A 193 3.24 -9.53 -1.25
CA LYS A 193 3.42 -10.96 -0.96
C LYS A 193 4.03 -11.18 0.42
N TRP A 194 4.98 -10.36 0.83
CA TRP A 194 5.58 -10.41 2.17
C TRP A 194 4.54 -10.07 3.24
N ILE A 195 3.76 -9.00 3.07
CA ILE A 195 2.70 -8.61 4.00
C ILE A 195 1.65 -9.73 4.12
N ALA A 196 1.18 -10.27 3.00
CA ALA A 196 0.18 -11.34 3.00
C ALA A 196 0.67 -12.62 3.71
N ARG A 197 1.97 -12.92 3.60
CA ARG A 197 2.54 -14.12 4.22
C ARG A 197 2.90 -13.93 5.70
N PHE A 198 3.46 -12.80 6.05
CA PHE A 198 4.08 -12.58 7.36
C PHE A 198 3.35 -11.53 8.22
N GLY A 199 2.46 -10.73 7.63
CA GLY A 199 1.84 -9.60 8.33
C GLY A 199 1.15 -9.98 9.63
N LEU A 200 0.36 -11.06 9.63
CA LEU A 200 -0.28 -11.54 10.85
C LEU A 200 0.73 -11.96 11.94
N LEU A 201 1.88 -12.52 11.54
CA LEU A 201 2.94 -12.91 12.46
C LEU A 201 3.59 -11.69 13.13
N THR A 202 3.69 -10.57 12.43
CA THR A 202 4.34 -9.35 12.93
C THR A 202 3.64 -8.75 14.14
N GLY A 203 2.34 -9.02 14.30
CA GLY A 203 1.53 -8.38 15.35
C GLY A 203 1.24 -6.90 15.11
N ALA A 204 1.62 -6.35 13.95
CA ALA A 204 1.27 -4.99 13.57
C ALA A 204 -0.26 -4.84 13.47
N LYS A 205 -0.77 -3.65 13.79
CA LYS A 205 -2.19 -3.33 13.57
C LYS A 205 -2.46 -2.97 12.12
N LEU A 206 -1.57 -2.17 11.53
CA LEU A 206 -1.69 -1.78 10.13
C LEU A 206 -0.34 -1.91 9.42
N ALA A 207 -0.29 -2.70 8.34
CA ALA A 207 0.85 -2.76 7.43
C ALA A 207 0.51 -2.05 6.11
N ILE A 208 1.45 -1.27 5.57
CA ILE A 208 1.26 -0.52 4.32
C ILE A 208 2.42 -0.81 3.37
N GLY A 209 2.11 -1.27 2.14
CA GLY A 209 3.09 -1.43 1.07
C GLY A 209 3.35 -0.10 0.36
N LEU A 210 4.55 0.46 0.47
CA LEU A 210 4.87 1.84 0.07
C LEU A 210 5.99 1.98 -0.96
N GLY A 211 6.56 0.88 -1.43
CA GLY A 211 7.62 0.91 -2.45
C GLY A 211 8.81 1.77 -2.05
N GLY A 212 9.12 2.78 -2.84
CA GLY A 212 10.26 3.68 -2.61
C GLY A 212 9.97 4.86 -1.67
N ALA A 213 8.98 4.79 -0.79
CA ALA A 213 8.63 5.91 0.09
C ALA A 213 9.72 6.24 1.12
N LEU A 214 10.48 5.24 1.60
CA LEU A 214 11.59 5.47 2.54
C LEU A 214 12.68 6.35 1.94
N ASP A 215 12.95 6.24 0.62
CA ASP A 215 13.91 7.12 -0.05
C ASP A 215 13.43 8.58 -0.07
N VAL A 216 12.11 8.82 -0.11
CA VAL A 216 11.52 10.16 -0.01
C VAL A 216 11.60 10.68 1.42
N PHE A 217 11.23 9.88 2.42
CA PHE A 217 11.34 10.25 3.83
C PHE A 217 12.80 10.53 4.23
N ALA A 218 13.74 9.73 3.73
CA ALA A 218 15.18 9.94 3.95
C ALA A 218 15.74 11.16 3.20
N GLY A 219 14.97 11.78 2.28
CA GLY A 219 15.41 12.90 1.47
C GLY A 219 16.35 12.55 0.33
N ASN A 220 16.54 11.27 0.03
CA ASN A 220 17.35 10.80 -1.11
C ASN A 220 16.66 11.06 -2.45
N VAL A 221 15.32 11.15 -2.44
CA VAL A 221 14.48 11.43 -3.60
C VAL A 221 13.58 12.61 -3.28
N GLU A 222 13.68 13.66 -4.10
CA GLU A 222 12.76 14.80 -3.98
C GLU A 222 11.37 14.41 -4.48
N ARG A 223 10.35 14.77 -3.73
CA ARG A 223 8.98 14.69 -4.19
C ARG A 223 8.73 15.76 -5.27
N ALA A 224 7.83 15.45 -6.21
CA ALA A 224 7.43 16.46 -7.21
C ALA A 224 6.87 17.70 -6.51
N PRO A 225 7.13 18.92 -7.04
CA PRO A 225 6.53 20.14 -6.51
C PRO A 225 5.01 20.06 -6.45
N GLU A 226 4.39 20.75 -5.51
CA GLU A 226 2.95 20.67 -5.25
C GLU A 226 2.08 20.92 -6.49
N GLN A 227 2.51 21.82 -7.39
CA GLN A 227 1.83 22.08 -8.65
C GLN A 227 1.75 20.84 -9.55
N TRP A 228 2.83 20.05 -9.64
CA TRP A 228 2.87 18.79 -10.40
C TRP A 228 2.00 17.71 -9.75
N GLN A 229 1.95 17.69 -8.42
CA GLN A 229 1.11 16.79 -7.68
C GLN A 229 -0.38 17.07 -7.91
N LYS A 230 -0.80 18.36 -7.80
CA LYS A 230 -2.18 18.82 -8.05
C LYS A 230 -2.66 18.53 -9.49
N LEU A 231 -1.76 18.63 -10.46
CA LEU A 231 -2.05 18.29 -11.85
C LEU A 231 -2.04 16.77 -12.15
N GLY A 232 -1.70 15.93 -11.16
CA GLY A 232 -1.54 14.50 -11.37
C GLY A 232 -0.32 14.14 -12.24
N MET A 233 0.63 15.08 -12.40
CA MET A 233 1.82 14.93 -13.25
C MET A 233 3.08 14.57 -12.46
N GLU A 234 2.95 14.10 -11.22
CA GLU A 234 4.06 13.64 -10.40
C GLU A 234 4.93 12.59 -11.12
N TRP A 235 4.28 11.73 -11.89
CA TRP A 235 4.95 10.74 -12.72
C TRP A 235 5.88 11.37 -13.78
N ALA A 236 5.48 12.46 -14.41
CA ALA A 236 6.28 13.13 -15.43
C ALA A 236 7.50 13.83 -14.80
N TYR A 237 7.34 14.45 -13.65
CA TYR A 237 8.45 14.99 -12.87
C TYR A 237 9.47 13.92 -12.50
N ARG A 238 9.00 12.76 -11.99
CA ARG A 238 9.86 11.62 -11.66
C ARG A 238 10.57 11.06 -12.90
N LEU A 239 9.92 11.06 -14.06
CA LEU A 239 10.55 10.62 -15.32
C LEU A 239 11.70 11.52 -15.74
N VAL A 240 11.53 12.85 -15.61
CA VAL A 240 12.58 13.83 -15.91
C VAL A 240 13.79 13.65 -14.99
N LYS A 241 13.53 13.42 -13.68
CA LYS A 241 14.60 13.21 -12.69
C LYS A 241 15.27 11.85 -12.81
N GLU A 242 14.51 10.80 -13.21
CA GLU A 242 14.98 9.42 -13.33
C GLU A 242 14.58 8.81 -14.69
N PRO A 243 15.28 9.10 -15.78
CA PRO A 243 14.93 8.60 -17.12
C PRO A 243 14.87 7.07 -17.24
N LYS A 244 15.56 6.35 -16.35
CA LYS A 244 15.51 4.86 -16.28
C LYS A 244 14.10 4.32 -15.97
N ARG A 245 13.19 5.15 -15.48
CA ARG A 245 11.79 4.79 -15.20
C ARG A 245 10.88 4.79 -16.42
N ILE A 246 11.38 5.11 -17.63
CA ILE A 246 10.58 5.16 -18.87
C ILE A 246 9.83 3.86 -19.13
N GLY A 247 10.43 2.71 -18.81
CA GLY A 247 9.76 1.41 -18.94
C GLY A 247 8.52 1.22 -18.04
N ARG A 248 8.48 1.90 -16.89
CA ARG A 248 7.29 1.91 -16.01
C ARG A 248 6.22 2.84 -16.56
N MET A 249 6.63 3.95 -17.17
CA MET A 249 5.71 4.95 -17.73
C MET A 249 5.02 4.46 -18.99
N ALA A 250 5.68 3.63 -19.81
CA ALA A 250 5.10 2.99 -20.98
C ALA A 250 3.90 2.07 -20.63
N LYS A 251 3.76 1.69 -19.36
CA LYS A 251 2.63 0.88 -18.87
C LYS A 251 1.32 1.67 -18.74
N LEU A 252 1.39 3.00 -18.57
CA LEU A 252 0.19 3.84 -18.41
C LEU A 252 -0.76 3.78 -19.62
N PRO A 253 -0.31 4.01 -20.88
CA PRO A 253 -1.18 3.87 -22.04
C PRO A 253 -1.80 2.46 -22.17
N LEU A 254 -1.03 1.41 -21.82
CA LEU A 254 -1.52 0.03 -21.91
C LEU A 254 -2.73 -0.22 -21.00
N VAL A 255 -2.72 0.33 -19.78
CA VAL A 255 -3.86 0.20 -18.85
C VAL A 255 -5.08 0.92 -19.39
N LEU A 256 -4.91 2.12 -19.98
CA LEU A 256 -6.02 2.88 -20.57
C LEU A 256 -6.63 2.15 -21.79
N VAL A 257 -5.79 1.60 -22.68
CA VAL A 257 -6.25 0.80 -23.83
C VAL A 257 -7.00 -0.45 -23.34
N LYS A 258 -6.51 -1.12 -22.30
CA LYS A 258 -7.18 -2.27 -21.71
C LYS A 258 -8.55 -1.90 -21.12
N ALA A 259 -8.65 -0.76 -20.43
CA ALA A 259 -9.91 -0.25 -19.91
C ALA A 259 -10.92 0.07 -21.05
N ALA A 260 -10.45 0.70 -22.13
CA ALA A 260 -11.27 0.99 -23.30
C ALA A 260 -11.78 -0.29 -23.99
N GLY A 261 -10.91 -1.28 -24.18
CA GLY A 261 -11.28 -2.59 -24.73
C GLY A 261 -12.31 -3.34 -23.87
N ARG A 262 -12.15 -3.31 -22.54
CA ARG A 262 -13.11 -3.91 -21.60
C ARG A 262 -14.48 -3.22 -21.67
N ARG A 263 -14.51 -1.89 -21.77
CA ARG A 263 -15.76 -1.14 -21.95
C ARG A 263 -16.46 -1.49 -23.26
N ALA A 264 -15.71 -1.53 -24.36
CA ALA A 264 -16.24 -1.85 -25.69
C ALA A 264 -16.82 -3.28 -25.76
N SER A 265 -16.24 -4.24 -25.05
CA SER A 265 -16.71 -5.63 -24.98
C SER A 265 -17.94 -5.84 -24.07
N GLY A 266 -18.51 -4.78 -23.49
CA GLY A 266 -19.67 -4.85 -22.60
C GLY A 266 -19.38 -5.47 -21.22
N ARG A 267 -18.15 -5.95 -20.96
CA ARG A 267 -17.72 -6.52 -19.66
C ARG A 267 -17.51 -5.45 -18.59
N GLY A 268 -17.63 -4.17 -18.93
CA GLY A 268 -17.52 -3.03 -17.98
C GLY A 268 -18.81 -2.69 -17.25
N LYS A 269 -19.96 -3.29 -17.62
CA LYS A 269 -21.21 -3.09 -16.86
C LYS A 269 -21.20 -4.01 -15.64
N GLN A 270 -20.71 -3.53 -14.50
CA GLN A 270 -20.96 -4.19 -13.23
C GLN A 270 -22.46 -4.13 -12.91
N ARG A 271 -23.05 -5.30 -12.66
CA ARG A 271 -24.27 -5.36 -11.85
C ARG A 271 -23.90 -4.86 -10.47
N VAL A 272 -24.46 -3.73 -10.08
CA VAL A 272 -24.55 -3.34 -8.66
C VAL A 272 -25.48 -4.39 -8.03
N LEU A 273 -24.92 -5.27 -7.23
CA LEU A 273 -25.67 -6.18 -6.36
C LEU A 273 -25.86 -5.50 -5.02
#